data_60d944b575140eb875091594652c96a0
#
_entry.id   60d944b575140eb875091594652c96a0
#
_cell.length_a   1.000
_cell.length_b   1.000
_cell.length_c   1.000
_cell.angle_alpha   90.00
_cell.angle_beta   90.00
_cell.angle_gamma   90.00
#
_symmetry.space_group_name_H-M   'P 1'
#
loop_
_entity.id
_entity.type
_entity.pdbx_description
1 polymer ?
#
loop_
_entity_poly.entity_id
_entity_poly.type
_entity_poly.pdbx_seq_one_letter_code
_entity_poly.pdbx_strand_id
1 'polypeptide(L)'
;MIKGKLAEKNYKPRFSGHETFPFRYLWISKLLLSIKDHGHEKLNKMSLIDLMVTWGVGANMTKSIKYWGTALNIINHKYELTEFGSLLLTHDPYLEDQQTLWLLHWKISSNPEFTTWFYIFNYLQITKINKTDLANELITLWPKSSKNTIERDVDVFMRMYTLSMNKKGQMSEDSLECPLSELNIIRPTPQKGSYEIQRGAKSSLTANVFKYALAEFCKFRSSSTNLISFDNLLYSEASPAKIFCLPESAISEYLEKIENDKDQLFNFTDGVGGLKQIEISKEYKLINIIKSIYQNKKGAKKAA
;
A
#
# COMPACT_ATOMS: atom_id res chain seq x y z
N MET A 1 2.80 -7.12 -23.18
CA MET A 1 4.04 -7.83 -22.78
C MET A 1 4.51 -7.23 -21.46
N ILE A 2 4.67 -8.05 -20.40
CA ILE A 2 5.17 -7.59 -19.11
C ILE A 2 6.63 -7.16 -19.29
N LYS A 3 7.02 -6.10 -18.58
CA LYS A 3 8.40 -5.58 -18.52
C LYS A 3 8.83 -5.49 -17.07
N GLY A 4 10.09 -5.18 -16.82
CA GLY A 4 10.64 -4.89 -15.49
C GLY A 4 10.57 -6.05 -14.50
N LYS A 5 10.28 -5.78 -13.23
CA LYS A 5 10.32 -6.75 -12.12
C LYS A 5 9.49 -8.01 -12.35
N LEU A 6 8.30 -7.87 -12.89
CA LEU A 6 7.41 -9.01 -13.15
C LEU A 6 7.86 -9.89 -14.34
N ALA A 7 8.80 -9.41 -15.18
CA ALA A 7 9.38 -10.13 -16.31
C ALA A 7 10.73 -10.81 -15.98
N GLU A 8 11.27 -10.62 -14.79
CA GLU A 8 12.52 -11.24 -14.39
C GLU A 8 12.41 -12.76 -14.38
N LYS A 9 13.45 -13.47 -14.86
CA LYS A 9 13.44 -14.95 -14.97
C LYS A 9 13.14 -15.65 -13.63
N ASN A 10 13.53 -15.06 -12.53
CA ASN A 10 13.37 -15.62 -11.19
C ASN A 10 12.10 -15.13 -10.49
N TYR A 11 11.31 -14.27 -11.14
CA TYR A 11 10.07 -13.80 -10.57
C TYR A 11 9.05 -14.94 -10.42
N LYS A 12 8.51 -15.08 -9.22
CA LYS A 12 7.45 -16.05 -8.91
C LYS A 12 6.18 -15.29 -8.56
N PRO A 13 5.15 -15.36 -9.43
CA PRO A 13 3.88 -14.68 -9.14
C PRO A 13 3.21 -15.27 -7.91
N ARG A 14 2.62 -14.42 -7.08
CA ARG A 14 1.91 -14.81 -5.89
C ARG A 14 0.49 -14.26 -5.90
N PHE A 15 -0.49 -15.17 -5.85
CA PHE A 15 -1.93 -14.89 -5.89
C PHE A 15 -2.68 -15.51 -4.71
N SER A 16 -1.99 -15.78 -3.59
CA SER A 16 -2.59 -16.47 -2.45
C SER A 16 -1.88 -16.12 -1.15
N GLY A 17 -2.44 -16.61 -0.06
CA GLY A 17 -1.93 -16.44 1.31
C GLY A 17 -2.91 -15.66 2.19
N HIS A 18 -3.78 -14.85 1.61
CA HIS A 18 -4.83 -14.09 2.30
C HIS A 18 -6.11 -14.90 2.58
N GLU A 19 -6.12 -16.22 2.34
CA GLU A 19 -7.28 -17.11 2.61
C GLU A 19 -8.61 -16.56 2.04
N THR A 20 -8.54 -15.84 0.90
CA THR A 20 -9.69 -15.17 0.23
C THR A 20 -10.32 -14.01 0.98
N PHE A 21 -9.65 -13.47 1.99
CA PHE A 21 -10.13 -12.30 2.74
C PHE A 21 -9.28 -11.08 2.48
N PRO A 22 -9.86 -9.90 2.23
CA PRO A 22 -9.19 -8.62 2.41
C PRO A 22 -8.82 -8.46 3.88
N PHE A 23 -7.85 -7.60 4.22
CA PHE A 23 -7.70 -7.27 5.63
C PHE A 23 -8.88 -6.38 6.06
N ARG A 24 -9.48 -6.75 7.20
CA ARG A 24 -10.68 -6.08 7.69
C ARG A 24 -10.34 -5.05 8.75
N TYR A 25 -11.24 -4.12 8.94
CA TYR A 25 -11.19 -3.26 10.12
C TYR A 25 -10.93 -4.09 11.38
N LEU A 26 -10.18 -3.54 12.30
CA LEU A 26 -9.75 -4.15 13.56
C LEU A 26 -8.83 -5.37 13.45
N TRP A 27 -8.55 -5.96 12.28
CA TRP A 27 -7.66 -7.13 12.21
C TRP A 27 -6.22 -6.78 12.59
N ILE A 28 -5.71 -5.67 12.07
CA ILE A 28 -4.39 -5.16 12.42
C ILE A 28 -4.36 -4.68 13.87
N SER A 29 -5.44 -4.07 14.34
CA SER A 29 -5.58 -3.67 15.75
C SER A 29 -5.53 -4.87 16.69
N LYS A 30 -6.28 -5.95 16.39
CA LYS A 30 -6.23 -7.21 17.16
C LYS A 30 -4.82 -7.77 17.22
N LEU A 31 -4.10 -7.77 16.09
CA LEU A 31 -2.72 -8.23 16.01
C LEU A 31 -1.79 -7.38 16.88
N LEU A 32 -1.81 -6.05 16.70
CA LEU A 32 -0.95 -5.10 17.42
C LEU A 32 -1.20 -5.14 18.93
N LEU A 33 -2.46 -5.13 19.35
CA LEU A 33 -2.83 -5.18 20.77
C LEU A 33 -2.47 -6.53 21.40
N SER A 34 -2.65 -7.64 20.67
CA SER A 34 -2.23 -8.96 21.17
C SER A 34 -0.71 -9.05 21.37
N ILE A 35 0.08 -8.42 20.48
CA ILE A 35 1.54 -8.35 20.66
C ILE A 35 1.88 -7.49 21.89
N LYS A 36 1.18 -6.39 22.10
CA LYS A 36 1.36 -5.52 23.29
C LYS A 36 1.05 -6.27 24.59
N ASP A 37 -0.05 -7.02 24.61
CA ASP A 37 -0.58 -7.65 25.83
C ASP A 37 0.12 -8.96 26.18
N HIS A 38 0.53 -9.74 25.17
CA HIS A 38 1.07 -11.08 25.36
C HIS A 38 2.55 -11.22 24.98
N GLY A 39 3.10 -10.29 24.19
CA GLY A 39 4.42 -10.39 23.59
C GLY A 39 4.48 -11.32 22.37
N HIS A 40 5.38 -11.03 21.47
CA HIS A 40 5.54 -11.77 20.20
C HIS A 40 5.96 -13.25 20.43
N GLU A 41 6.80 -13.51 21.43
CA GLU A 41 7.26 -14.88 21.74
C GLU A 41 6.09 -15.80 22.14
N LYS A 42 5.18 -15.30 22.97
CA LYS A 42 4.00 -16.04 23.38
C LYS A 42 3.07 -16.30 22.19
N LEU A 43 2.79 -15.28 21.40
CA LEU A 43 1.96 -15.41 20.18
C LEU A 43 2.56 -16.43 19.20
N ASN A 44 3.88 -16.45 19.05
CA ASN A 44 4.55 -17.39 18.14
C ASN A 44 4.49 -18.86 18.63
N LYS A 45 4.29 -19.09 19.93
CA LYS A 45 4.11 -20.41 20.55
C LYS A 45 2.66 -20.85 20.66
N MET A 46 1.70 -19.93 20.47
CA MET A 46 0.27 -20.24 20.53
C MET A 46 -0.15 -21.19 19.40
N SER A 47 -1.02 -22.13 19.71
CA SER A 47 -1.68 -22.94 18.69
C SER A 47 -2.65 -22.10 17.85
N LEU A 48 -3.05 -22.63 16.69
CA LEU A 48 -4.06 -21.96 15.86
C LEU A 48 -5.37 -21.75 16.64
N ILE A 49 -5.76 -22.70 17.50
CA ILE A 49 -6.98 -22.62 18.32
C ILE A 49 -6.85 -21.47 19.34
N ASP A 50 -5.71 -21.36 20.02
CA ASP A 50 -5.50 -20.28 20.97
C ASP A 50 -5.57 -18.90 20.30
N LEU A 51 -4.98 -18.75 19.11
CA LEU A 51 -5.08 -17.53 18.32
C LEU A 51 -6.52 -17.22 17.85
N MET A 52 -7.28 -18.25 17.46
CA MET A 52 -8.70 -18.11 17.12
C MET A 52 -9.50 -17.56 18.30
N VAL A 53 -9.27 -18.09 19.50
CA VAL A 53 -9.92 -17.63 20.73
C VAL A 53 -9.47 -16.20 21.07
N THR A 54 -8.18 -15.93 21.02
CA THR A 54 -7.61 -14.60 21.34
C THR A 54 -8.19 -13.50 20.43
N TRP A 55 -8.33 -13.80 19.13
CA TRP A 55 -8.82 -12.82 18.16
C TRP A 55 -10.33 -12.88 17.92
N GLY A 56 -11.01 -13.92 18.42
CA GLY A 56 -12.46 -14.10 18.24
C GLY A 56 -12.85 -14.29 16.76
N VAL A 57 -12.05 -15.09 16.00
CA VAL A 57 -12.25 -15.31 14.56
C VAL A 57 -11.98 -16.77 14.18
N GLY A 58 -12.51 -17.22 13.02
CA GLY A 58 -12.28 -18.57 12.52
C GLY A 58 -10.85 -18.80 12.02
N ALA A 59 -10.49 -20.08 11.79
CA ALA A 59 -9.14 -20.52 11.42
C ALA A 59 -8.55 -19.80 10.20
N ASN A 60 -9.32 -19.66 9.11
CA ASN A 60 -8.83 -18.98 7.91
C ASN A 60 -8.66 -17.47 8.12
N MET A 61 -9.53 -16.85 8.92
CA MET A 61 -9.37 -15.44 9.28
C MET A 61 -8.13 -15.22 10.16
N THR A 62 -7.83 -16.16 11.08
CA THR A 62 -6.62 -16.14 11.89
C THR A 62 -5.34 -16.17 11.04
N LYS A 63 -5.28 -17.07 10.05
CA LYS A 63 -4.17 -17.11 9.08
C LYS A 63 -4.07 -15.82 8.26
N SER A 64 -5.23 -15.29 7.85
CA SER A 64 -5.31 -14.05 7.08
C SER A 64 -4.81 -12.83 7.88
N ILE A 65 -5.12 -12.72 9.18
CA ILE A 65 -4.60 -11.66 10.05
C ILE A 65 -3.06 -11.69 10.07
N LYS A 66 -2.46 -12.86 10.28
CA LYS A 66 -1.00 -13.01 10.24
C LYS A 66 -0.43 -12.65 8.88
N TYR A 67 -1.07 -13.14 7.81
CA TYR A 67 -0.66 -12.84 6.43
C TYR A 67 -0.62 -11.33 6.18
N TRP A 68 -1.71 -10.61 6.47
CA TRP A 68 -1.79 -9.16 6.27
C TRP A 68 -0.82 -8.39 7.16
N GLY A 69 -0.63 -8.81 8.41
CA GLY A 69 0.38 -8.21 9.28
C GLY A 69 1.79 -8.28 8.69
N THR A 70 2.13 -9.41 8.08
CA THR A 70 3.43 -9.61 7.40
C THR A 70 3.48 -8.87 6.06
N ALA A 71 2.42 -8.97 5.26
CA ALA A 71 2.30 -8.37 3.94
C ALA A 71 2.43 -6.83 3.97
N LEU A 72 1.83 -6.22 4.97
CA LEU A 72 1.87 -4.77 5.21
C LEU A 72 3.13 -4.32 5.95
N ASN A 73 4.10 -5.22 6.14
CA ASN A 73 5.36 -4.95 6.84
C ASN A 73 5.15 -4.41 8.27
N ILE A 74 4.13 -4.91 8.97
CA ILE A 74 3.84 -4.56 10.36
C ILE A 74 4.57 -5.50 11.31
N ILE A 75 4.58 -6.79 10.97
CA ILE A 75 5.29 -7.85 11.71
C ILE A 75 6.16 -8.68 10.77
N ASN A 76 7.11 -9.41 11.34
CA ASN A 76 7.77 -10.51 10.65
C ASN A 76 7.04 -11.85 10.89
N HIS A 77 7.57 -12.94 10.34
CA HIS A 77 6.97 -14.27 10.46
C HIS A 77 6.89 -14.81 11.91
N LYS A 78 7.66 -14.23 12.85
CA LYS A 78 7.69 -14.57 14.27
C LYS A 78 6.84 -13.63 15.15
N TYR A 79 5.96 -12.83 14.54
CA TYR A 79 5.17 -11.80 15.21
C TYR A 79 5.99 -10.65 15.85
N GLU A 80 7.29 -10.55 15.57
CA GLU A 80 8.08 -9.41 16.01
C GLU A 80 7.64 -8.17 15.22
N LEU A 81 7.41 -7.08 15.94
CA LEU A 81 7.07 -5.81 15.30
C LEU A 81 8.25 -5.30 14.48
N THR A 82 7.98 -4.88 13.26
CA THR A 82 8.92 -4.06 12.50
C THR A 82 9.02 -2.66 13.10
N GLU A 83 9.96 -1.85 12.64
CA GLU A 83 10.00 -0.43 13.02
C GLU A 83 8.68 0.28 12.67
N PHE A 84 8.10 -0.02 11.51
CA PHE A 84 6.79 0.51 11.11
C PHE A 84 5.66 0.00 12.01
N GLY A 85 5.62 -1.30 12.31
CA GLY A 85 4.63 -1.89 13.23
C GLY A 85 4.70 -1.29 14.63
N SER A 86 5.91 -1.00 15.13
CA SER A 86 6.11 -0.34 16.44
C SER A 86 5.57 1.10 16.45
N LEU A 87 5.73 1.82 15.32
CA LEU A 87 5.14 3.16 15.17
C LEU A 87 3.62 3.11 15.11
N LEU A 88 3.05 2.14 14.38
CA LEU A 88 1.58 1.95 14.34
C LEU A 88 1.03 1.64 15.72
N LEU A 89 1.64 0.71 16.44
CA LEU A 89 1.19 0.37 17.80
C LEU A 89 1.20 1.60 18.72
N THR A 90 2.16 2.51 18.54
CA THR A 90 2.32 3.69 19.40
C THR A 90 1.41 4.84 19.02
N HIS A 91 1.14 5.03 17.72
CA HIS A 91 0.52 6.26 17.23
C HIS A 91 -0.86 6.06 16.60
N ASP A 92 -1.11 4.91 15.99
CA ASP A 92 -2.36 4.63 15.29
C ASP A 92 -2.71 3.12 15.29
N PRO A 93 -2.89 2.52 16.48
CA PRO A 93 -3.16 1.08 16.57
C PRO A 93 -4.51 0.67 15.99
N TYR A 94 -5.42 1.60 15.75
CA TYR A 94 -6.75 1.35 15.19
C TYR A 94 -6.88 1.72 13.72
N LEU A 95 -5.81 2.20 13.06
CA LEU A 95 -5.78 2.61 11.66
C LEU A 95 -6.83 3.70 11.32
N GLU A 96 -7.01 4.66 12.21
CA GLU A 96 -7.95 5.78 12.05
C GLU A 96 -7.35 6.93 11.23
N ASP A 97 -6.01 6.91 11.02
CA ASP A 97 -5.32 7.95 10.30
C ASP A 97 -5.25 7.64 8.80
N GLN A 98 -5.81 8.50 7.97
CA GLN A 98 -5.72 8.36 6.52
C GLN A 98 -4.27 8.30 6.00
N GLN A 99 -3.32 8.94 6.69
CA GLN A 99 -1.91 8.84 6.33
C GLN A 99 -1.39 7.41 6.53
N THR A 100 -1.83 6.72 7.58
CA THR A 100 -1.53 5.30 7.79
C THR A 100 -2.09 4.46 6.63
N LEU A 101 -3.32 4.72 6.20
CA LEU A 101 -3.92 3.98 5.08
C LEU A 101 -3.14 4.19 3.78
N TRP A 102 -2.66 5.40 3.51
CA TRP A 102 -1.79 5.67 2.37
C TRP A 102 -0.43 4.95 2.47
N LEU A 103 0.15 4.86 3.65
CA LEU A 103 1.38 4.07 3.88
C LEU A 103 1.14 2.57 3.65
N LEU A 104 0.03 2.02 4.13
CA LEU A 104 -0.34 0.61 3.89
C LEU A 104 -0.57 0.34 2.40
N HIS A 105 -1.27 1.24 1.70
CA HIS A 105 -1.44 1.17 0.25
C HIS A 105 -0.09 1.18 -0.48
N TRP A 106 0.82 2.08 -0.09
CA TRP A 106 2.17 2.13 -0.62
C TRP A 106 2.91 0.80 -0.43
N LYS A 107 2.91 0.27 0.79
CA LYS A 107 3.63 -0.98 1.13
C LYS A 107 3.19 -2.17 0.30
N ILE A 108 1.90 -2.34 0.06
CA ILE A 108 1.40 -3.47 -0.72
C ILE A 108 1.58 -3.25 -2.24
N SER A 109 1.37 -2.03 -2.73
CA SER A 109 1.31 -1.75 -4.16
C SER A 109 2.67 -1.51 -4.81
N SER A 110 3.70 -1.13 -4.01
CA SER A 110 5.08 -1.00 -4.46
C SER A 110 5.89 -2.31 -4.36
N ASN A 111 5.34 -3.35 -3.71
CA ASN A 111 6.03 -4.62 -3.53
C ASN A 111 5.61 -5.64 -4.60
N PRO A 112 6.55 -6.12 -5.46
CA PRO A 112 6.25 -7.08 -6.53
C PRO A 112 5.79 -8.46 -6.03
N GLU A 113 5.98 -8.79 -4.75
CA GLU A 113 5.43 -10.03 -4.17
C GLU A 113 3.90 -10.07 -4.19
N PHE A 114 3.24 -8.92 -4.23
CA PHE A 114 1.78 -8.82 -4.37
C PHE A 114 1.42 -8.61 -5.83
N THR A 115 1.47 -9.68 -6.62
CA THR A 115 1.40 -9.66 -8.08
C THR A 115 0.25 -8.83 -8.61
N THR A 116 -0.98 -9.03 -8.12
CA THR A 116 -2.17 -8.32 -8.59
C THR A 116 -2.10 -6.82 -8.26
N TRP A 117 -1.72 -6.44 -7.02
CA TRP A 117 -1.57 -5.02 -6.64
C TRP A 117 -0.47 -4.33 -7.44
N PHE A 118 0.71 -4.97 -7.51
CA PHE A 118 1.83 -4.43 -8.25
C PHE A 118 1.49 -4.28 -9.74
N TYR A 119 0.84 -5.30 -10.35
CA TYR A 119 0.43 -5.25 -11.75
C TYR A 119 -0.51 -4.08 -12.02
N ILE A 120 -1.57 -3.95 -11.25
CA ILE A 120 -2.61 -2.94 -11.47
C ILE A 120 -2.04 -1.52 -11.38
N PHE A 121 -1.28 -1.21 -10.33
CA PHE A 121 -0.78 0.15 -10.14
C PHE A 121 0.44 0.49 -10.99
N ASN A 122 1.20 -0.49 -11.47
CA ASN A 122 2.42 -0.23 -12.24
C ASN A 122 2.28 -0.41 -13.75
N TYR A 123 1.44 -1.33 -14.19
CA TYR A 123 1.37 -1.70 -15.62
C TYR A 123 0.03 -1.40 -16.28
N LEU A 124 -1.05 -1.37 -15.52
CA LEU A 124 -2.36 -1.10 -16.08
C LEU A 124 -2.49 0.38 -16.42
N GLN A 125 -2.51 0.69 -17.73
CA GLN A 125 -2.60 2.07 -18.22
C GLN A 125 -4.04 2.58 -18.35
N ILE A 126 -5.01 1.66 -18.39
CA ILE A 126 -6.43 1.97 -18.53
C ILE A 126 -7.01 2.48 -17.21
N THR A 127 -7.98 3.38 -17.30
CA THR A 127 -8.70 3.90 -16.14
C THR A 127 -9.89 3.01 -15.75
N LYS A 128 -10.53 2.35 -16.73
CA LYS A 128 -11.68 1.47 -16.49
C LYS A 128 -11.23 0.01 -16.45
N ILE A 129 -11.56 -0.69 -15.40
CA ILE A 129 -11.22 -2.09 -15.18
C ILE A 129 -12.53 -2.90 -15.17
N ASN A 130 -12.60 -3.96 -15.96
CA ASN A 130 -13.57 -5.02 -15.74
C ASN A 130 -12.89 -6.15 -14.95
N LYS A 131 -13.53 -6.62 -13.88
CA LYS A 131 -12.96 -7.64 -12.99
C LYS A 131 -12.65 -8.95 -13.73
N THR A 132 -13.53 -9.38 -14.62
CA THR A 132 -13.35 -10.62 -15.39
C THR A 132 -12.23 -10.49 -16.40
N ASP A 133 -12.17 -9.36 -17.09
CA ASP A 133 -11.12 -9.11 -18.12
C ASP A 133 -9.75 -9.03 -17.46
N LEU A 134 -9.65 -8.36 -16.30
CA LEU A 134 -8.41 -8.32 -15.51
C LEU A 134 -7.96 -9.72 -15.08
N ALA A 135 -8.88 -10.56 -14.58
CA ALA A 135 -8.54 -11.94 -14.21
C ALA A 135 -8.04 -12.74 -15.42
N ASN A 136 -8.70 -12.63 -16.57
CA ASN A 136 -8.30 -13.30 -17.81
C ASN A 136 -6.93 -12.82 -18.31
N GLU A 137 -6.64 -11.53 -18.19
CA GLU A 137 -5.34 -10.96 -18.51
C GLU A 137 -4.23 -11.55 -17.65
N LEU A 138 -4.43 -11.59 -16.32
CA LEU A 138 -3.48 -12.18 -15.37
C LEU A 138 -3.29 -13.70 -15.62
N ILE A 139 -4.35 -14.44 -15.95
CA ILE A 139 -4.28 -15.86 -16.31
C ILE A 139 -3.43 -16.05 -17.58
N THR A 140 -3.60 -15.19 -18.58
CA THR A 140 -2.82 -15.22 -19.82
C THR A 140 -1.33 -14.93 -19.57
N LEU A 141 -1.04 -14.00 -18.65
CA LEU A 141 0.33 -13.62 -18.29
C LEU A 141 1.03 -14.71 -17.46
N TRP A 142 0.29 -15.42 -16.62
CA TRP A 142 0.84 -16.47 -15.75
C TRP A 142 0.08 -17.80 -15.89
N PRO A 143 0.19 -18.48 -17.03
CA PRO A 143 -0.60 -19.69 -17.35
C PRO A 143 -0.27 -20.90 -16.46
N LYS A 144 0.86 -20.86 -15.74
CA LYS A 144 1.23 -21.91 -14.77
C LYS A 144 0.54 -21.73 -13.40
N SER A 145 -0.07 -20.57 -13.14
CA SER A 145 -0.81 -20.31 -11.90
C SER A 145 -2.24 -20.84 -12.03
N SER A 146 -2.82 -21.27 -10.91
CA SER A 146 -4.22 -21.74 -10.91
C SER A 146 -5.18 -20.60 -11.25
N LYS A 147 -6.05 -20.82 -12.24
CA LYS A 147 -7.09 -19.88 -12.65
C LYS A 147 -7.96 -19.44 -11.48
N ASN A 148 -8.47 -20.38 -10.71
CA ASN A 148 -9.32 -20.09 -9.54
C ASN A 148 -8.57 -19.26 -8.48
N THR A 149 -7.27 -19.45 -8.35
CA THR A 149 -6.46 -18.69 -7.39
C THR A 149 -6.32 -17.24 -7.85
N ILE A 150 -6.07 -17.00 -9.14
CA ILE A 150 -5.99 -15.65 -9.72
C ILE A 150 -7.35 -14.94 -9.61
N GLU A 151 -8.45 -15.60 -9.96
CA GLU A 151 -9.80 -15.01 -9.87
C GLU A 151 -10.14 -14.58 -8.44
N ARG A 152 -9.77 -15.40 -7.44
CA ARG A 152 -9.97 -15.08 -6.02
C ARG A 152 -9.08 -13.93 -5.55
N ASP A 153 -7.83 -13.87 -6.01
CA ASP A 153 -6.91 -12.79 -5.67
C ASP A 153 -7.39 -11.44 -6.23
N VAL A 154 -7.88 -11.43 -7.48
CA VAL A 154 -8.54 -10.25 -8.08
C VAL A 154 -9.80 -9.86 -7.30
N ASP A 155 -10.60 -10.82 -6.83
CA ASP A 155 -11.76 -10.54 -6.00
C ASP A 155 -11.37 -9.87 -4.67
N VAL A 156 -10.35 -10.39 -4.00
CA VAL A 156 -9.81 -9.78 -2.76
C VAL A 156 -9.28 -8.37 -3.03
N PHE A 157 -8.54 -8.17 -4.13
CA PHE A 157 -8.08 -6.84 -4.52
C PHE A 157 -9.25 -5.86 -4.66
N MET A 158 -10.30 -6.21 -5.41
CA MET A 158 -11.46 -5.33 -5.58
C MET A 158 -12.14 -5.00 -4.25
N ARG A 159 -12.34 -6.00 -3.39
CA ARG A 159 -12.93 -5.81 -2.05
C ARG A 159 -12.08 -4.97 -1.10
N MET A 160 -10.77 -4.85 -1.35
CA MET A 160 -9.90 -3.98 -0.55
C MET A 160 -10.07 -2.50 -0.88
N TYR A 161 -10.44 -2.17 -2.11
CA TYR A 161 -10.48 -0.78 -2.57
C TYR A 161 -11.89 -0.28 -2.88
N THR A 162 -12.89 -1.14 -2.86
CA THR A 162 -14.28 -0.74 -3.18
C THR A 162 -15.22 -1.06 -2.03
N LEU A 163 -16.16 -0.14 -1.82
CA LEU A 163 -17.28 -0.40 -0.92
C LEU A 163 -18.23 -1.39 -1.59
N SER A 164 -18.60 -2.48 -0.91
CA SER A 164 -19.60 -3.38 -1.42
C SER A 164 -21.00 -2.76 -1.22
N MET A 165 -21.77 -2.71 -2.28
CA MET A 165 -23.18 -2.29 -2.21
C MET A 165 -24.08 -3.52 -2.19
N ASN A 166 -25.12 -3.49 -1.37
CA ASN A 166 -26.15 -4.52 -1.42
C ASN A 166 -26.92 -4.48 -2.75
N LYS A 167 -27.79 -5.48 -3.01
CA LYS A 167 -28.59 -5.55 -4.25
C LYS A 167 -29.48 -4.33 -4.48
N LYS A 168 -29.71 -3.50 -3.46
CA LYS A 168 -30.51 -2.27 -3.53
C LYS A 168 -29.65 -0.99 -3.70
N GLY A 169 -28.32 -1.13 -3.89
CA GLY A 169 -27.41 0.01 -4.03
C GLY A 169 -27.15 0.76 -2.72
N GLN A 170 -27.50 0.18 -1.57
CA GLN A 170 -27.26 0.77 -0.26
C GLN A 170 -26.00 0.18 0.35
N MET A 171 -25.25 0.98 1.09
CA MET A 171 -24.16 0.48 1.94
C MET A 171 -24.75 -0.42 3.03
N SER A 172 -24.27 -1.66 3.14
CA SER A 172 -24.56 -2.52 4.29
C SER A 172 -23.43 -2.38 5.31
N GLU A 173 -23.69 -2.71 6.57
CA GLU A 173 -22.63 -2.74 7.60
C GLU A 173 -21.47 -3.67 7.21
N ASP A 174 -21.75 -4.73 6.44
CA ASP A 174 -20.75 -5.64 5.87
C ASP A 174 -19.97 -5.02 4.69
N SER A 175 -20.35 -3.84 4.20
CA SER A 175 -19.72 -3.21 3.03
C SER A 175 -18.37 -2.54 3.35
N LEU A 176 -18.14 -2.20 4.60
CA LEU A 176 -16.87 -1.65 5.10
C LEU A 176 -15.90 -2.78 5.50
N GLU A 177 -15.52 -3.62 4.52
CA GLU A 177 -14.63 -4.74 4.86
C GLU A 177 -13.18 -4.29 5.11
N CYS A 178 -12.65 -3.39 4.30
CA CYS A 178 -11.24 -2.99 4.32
C CYS A 178 -11.09 -1.48 4.46
N PRO A 179 -10.24 -0.99 5.37
CA PRO A 179 -10.00 0.46 5.51
C PRO A 179 -9.41 1.12 4.27
N LEU A 180 -8.70 0.41 3.38
CA LEU A 180 -8.18 1.00 2.14
C LEU A 180 -9.29 1.48 1.18
N SER A 181 -10.51 1.03 1.34
CA SER A 181 -11.65 1.55 0.57
C SER A 181 -11.91 3.05 0.82
N GLU A 182 -11.53 3.57 1.98
CA GLU A 182 -11.62 4.99 2.33
C GLU A 182 -10.71 5.89 1.47
N LEU A 183 -9.63 5.33 0.91
CA LEU A 183 -8.73 6.07 0.02
C LEU A 183 -9.40 6.45 -1.31
N ASN A 184 -10.51 5.78 -1.64
CA ASN A 184 -11.32 6.07 -2.81
C ASN A 184 -10.52 6.09 -4.13
N ILE A 185 -9.52 5.21 -4.23
CA ILE A 185 -8.65 5.06 -5.41
C ILE A 185 -9.38 4.32 -6.52
N ILE A 186 -10.28 3.39 -6.18
CA ILE A 186 -11.07 2.61 -7.12
C ILE A 186 -12.55 2.80 -6.79
N ARG A 187 -13.35 3.13 -7.80
CA ARG A 187 -14.79 3.33 -7.67
C ARG A 187 -15.56 2.34 -8.56
N PRO A 188 -16.66 1.77 -8.07
CA PRO A 188 -17.54 1.01 -8.93
C PRO A 188 -18.20 1.92 -9.96
N THR A 189 -18.43 1.42 -11.17
CA THR A 189 -19.21 2.10 -12.20
C THR A 189 -20.66 1.53 -12.23
N PRO A 190 -21.61 2.19 -12.91
CA PRO A 190 -22.95 1.63 -13.08
C PRO A 190 -22.98 0.26 -13.77
N GLN A 191 -21.98 -0.04 -14.59
CA GLN A 191 -21.85 -1.34 -15.23
C GLN A 191 -21.33 -2.38 -14.22
N LYS A 192 -22.11 -3.43 -13.99
CA LYS A 192 -21.77 -4.51 -13.06
C LYS A 192 -20.37 -5.12 -13.38
N GLY A 193 -19.55 -5.24 -12.35
CA GLY A 193 -18.19 -5.80 -12.48
C GLY A 193 -17.17 -4.86 -13.10
N SER A 194 -17.55 -3.60 -13.38
CA SER A 194 -16.67 -2.57 -13.92
C SER A 194 -16.36 -1.53 -12.87
N TYR A 195 -15.12 -1.06 -12.88
CA TYR A 195 -14.56 -0.15 -11.89
C TYR A 195 -13.71 0.91 -12.58
N GLU A 196 -13.49 2.03 -11.92
CA GLU A 196 -12.67 3.11 -12.41
C GLU A 196 -11.55 3.45 -11.41
N ILE A 197 -10.31 3.49 -11.90
CA ILE A 197 -9.16 3.98 -11.13
C ILE A 197 -9.21 5.51 -11.16
N GLN A 198 -9.31 6.11 -9.99
CA GLN A 198 -9.33 7.57 -9.83
C GLN A 198 -7.91 8.13 -9.99
N ARG A 199 -7.60 8.66 -11.17
CA ARG A 199 -6.34 9.37 -11.44
C ARG A 199 -6.57 10.86 -11.19
N GLY A 200 -5.69 11.47 -10.38
CA GLY A 200 -5.83 12.88 -10.01
C GLY A 200 -5.19 13.20 -8.67
N ALA A 201 -5.22 14.47 -8.28
CA ALA A 201 -4.78 14.89 -6.96
C ALA A 201 -5.57 14.18 -5.85
N LYS A 202 -4.91 13.90 -4.73
CA LYS A 202 -5.49 13.19 -3.59
C LYS A 202 -5.50 14.11 -2.38
N SER A 203 -6.67 14.61 -1.99
CA SER A 203 -6.82 15.56 -0.87
C SER A 203 -6.35 15.01 0.48
N SER A 204 -6.46 13.68 0.67
CA SER A 204 -6.04 13.00 1.90
C SER A 204 -4.59 12.50 1.90
N LEU A 205 -3.90 12.51 0.76
CA LEU A 205 -2.48 12.19 0.66
C LEU A 205 -1.66 13.41 1.08
N THR A 206 -0.88 13.29 2.15
CA THR A 206 -0.06 14.41 2.63
C THR A 206 1.32 14.44 1.98
N ALA A 207 1.96 15.62 1.98
CA ALA A 207 3.33 15.78 1.50
C ALA A 207 4.32 14.86 2.24
N ASN A 208 4.12 14.61 3.53
CA ASN A 208 4.98 13.73 4.33
C ASN A 208 4.88 12.26 3.89
N VAL A 209 3.68 11.76 3.55
CA VAL A 209 3.53 10.41 3.01
C VAL A 209 4.14 10.31 1.63
N PHE A 210 3.93 11.32 0.78
CA PHE A 210 4.58 11.40 -0.53
C PHE A 210 6.11 11.42 -0.40
N LYS A 211 6.65 12.22 0.50
CA LYS A 211 8.08 12.30 0.83
C LYS A 211 8.65 10.95 1.26
N TYR A 212 7.93 10.22 2.12
CA TYR A 212 8.32 8.87 2.50
C TYR A 212 8.39 7.93 1.29
N ALA A 213 7.35 7.92 0.47
CA ALA A 213 7.29 7.09 -0.73
C ALA A 213 8.41 7.43 -1.72
N LEU A 214 8.68 8.71 -1.93
CA LEU A 214 9.80 9.18 -2.75
C LEU A 214 11.15 8.72 -2.20
N ALA A 215 11.37 8.86 -0.90
CA ALA A 215 12.62 8.44 -0.26
C ALA A 215 12.82 6.92 -0.37
N GLU A 216 11.78 6.11 -0.16
CA GLU A 216 11.85 4.66 -0.31
C GLU A 216 12.08 4.26 -1.77
N PHE A 217 11.41 4.90 -2.71
CA PHE A 217 11.62 4.71 -4.17
C PHE A 217 13.06 5.02 -4.58
N CYS A 218 13.60 6.15 -4.13
CA CYS A 218 14.99 6.55 -4.36
C CYS A 218 15.96 5.50 -3.82
N LYS A 219 15.76 5.03 -2.58
CA LYS A 219 16.62 4.04 -1.94
C LYS A 219 16.71 2.72 -2.74
N PHE A 220 15.62 2.28 -3.33
CA PHE A 220 15.60 1.06 -4.14
C PHE A 220 16.22 1.23 -5.53
N ARG A 221 16.35 2.47 -6.03
CA ARG A 221 16.86 2.77 -7.36
C ARG A 221 18.28 3.34 -7.40
N SER A 222 18.74 3.96 -6.32
CA SER A 222 20.06 4.59 -6.28
C SER A 222 21.15 3.53 -6.34
N SER A 223 21.72 3.37 -7.52
CA SER A 223 22.88 2.50 -7.76
C SER A 223 24.23 3.22 -7.62
N SER A 224 24.33 4.51 -7.86
CA SER A 224 25.61 5.27 -7.76
C SER A 224 25.45 6.79 -7.77
N THR A 225 24.28 7.31 -8.09
CA THR A 225 24.02 8.76 -8.14
C THR A 225 22.86 9.12 -7.23
N ASN A 226 22.99 10.22 -6.48
CA ASN A 226 21.90 10.76 -5.66
C ASN A 226 20.85 11.51 -6.51
N LEU A 227 20.87 11.32 -7.83
CA LEU A 227 20.01 12.02 -8.78
C LEU A 227 18.98 11.06 -9.40
N ILE A 228 17.73 11.50 -9.44
CA ILE A 228 16.63 10.80 -10.11
C ILE A 228 15.97 11.78 -11.08
N SER A 229 15.76 11.36 -12.34
CA SER A 229 15.04 12.17 -13.29
C SER A 229 13.55 12.25 -12.96
N PHE A 230 12.92 13.35 -13.30
CA PHE A 230 11.48 13.52 -13.16
C PHE A 230 10.68 12.45 -13.93
N ASP A 231 11.16 12.04 -15.12
CA ASP A 231 10.56 10.96 -15.90
C ASP A 231 10.59 9.62 -15.15
N ASN A 232 11.66 9.34 -14.41
CA ASN A 232 11.70 8.15 -13.56
C ASN A 232 10.63 8.19 -12.48
N LEU A 233 10.36 9.34 -11.90
CA LEU A 233 9.31 9.51 -10.90
C LEU A 233 7.92 9.32 -11.50
N LEU A 234 7.70 9.72 -12.75
CA LEU A 234 6.42 9.56 -13.44
C LEU A 234 6.17 8.14 -13.95
N TYR A 235 7.18 7.52 -14.57
CA TYR A 235 6.94 6.34 -15.41
C TYR A 235 7.57 5.05 -14.89
N SER A 236 8.46 5.10 -13.92
CA SER A 236 9.10 3.89 -13.43
C SER A 236 8.19 3.03 -12.56
N GLU A 237 8.50 1.74 -12.50
CA GLU A 237 7.85 0.81 -11.58
C GLU A 237 8.04 1.23 -10.12
N ALA A 238 7.02 1.01 -9.33
CA ALA A 238 6.96 1.39 -7.92
C ALA A 238 7.22 2.89 -7.68
N SER A 239 7.01 3.76 -8.67
CA SER A 239 7.11 5.20 -8.46
C SER A 239 5.91 5.75 -7.71
N PRO A 240 6.07 6.82 -6.92
CA PRO A 240 4.95 7.49 -6.25
C PRO A 240 3.84 7.94 -7.20
N ALA A 241 4.17 8.40 -8.41
CA ALA A 241 3.18 8.79 -9.40
C ALA A 241 2.27 7.63 -9.80
N LYS A 242 2.84 6.45 -10.04
CA LYS A 242 2.07 5.26 -10.40
C LYS A 242 1.26 4.72 -9.24
N ILE A 243 1.88 4.51 -8.09
CA ILE A 243 1.22 3.89 -6.94
C ILE A 243 0.07 4.76 -6.42
N PHE A 244 0.26 6.07 -6.30
CA PHE A 244 -0.78 6.98 -5.84
C PHE A 244 -1.71 7.46 -6.96
N CYS A 245 -1.51 6.99 -8.19
CA CYS A 245 -2.29 7.39 -9.37
C CYS A 245 -2.32 8.91 -9.57
N LEU A 246 -1.16 9.58 -9.42
CA LEU A 246 -1.03 11.03 -9.51
C LEU A 246 -0.67 11.50 -10.93
N PRO A 247 -1.26 12.59 -11.42
CA PRO A 247 -0.82 13.26 -12.63
C PRO A 247 0.46 14.07 -12.38
N GLU A 248 1.13 14.47 -13.46
CA GLU A 248 2.36 15.25 -13.41
C GLU A 248 2.22 16.54 -12.59
N SER A 249 1.09 17.27 -12.77
CA SER A 249 0.83 18.51 -12.03
C SER A 249 0.80 18.30 -10.50
N ALA A 250 0.16 17.22 -10.05
CA ALA A 250 0.11 16.89 -8.62
C ALA A 250 1.49 16.49 -8.09
N ILE A 251 2.30 15.78 -8.88
CA ILE A 251 3.68 15.46 -8.50
C ILE A 251 4.49 16.73 -8.31
N SER A 252 4.41 17.69 -9.24
CA SER A 252 5.11 18.98 -9.13
C SER A 252 4.71 19.73 -7.84
N GLU A 253 3.42 19.77 -7.51
CA GLU A 253 2.94 20.39 -6.26
C GLU A 253 3.49 19.69 -5.00
N TYR A 254 3.60 18.35 -4.99
CA TYR A 254 4.19 17.63 -3.87
C TYR A 254 5.68 17.90 -3.75
N LEU A 255 6.39 17.96 -4.87
CA LEU A 255 7.82 18.27 -4.90
C LEU A 255 8.09 19.66 -4.33
N GLU A 256 7.35 20.69 -4.76
CA GLU A 256 7.45 22.04 -4.20
C GLU A 256 7.21 22.08 -2.68
N LYS A 257 6.21 21.31 -2.20
CA LYS A 257 5.91 21.25 -0.76
C LYS A 257 7.04 20.60 0.04
N ILE A 258 7.68 19.54 -0.48
CA ILE A 258 8.76 18.85 0.25
C ILE A 258 10.12 19.53 0.11
N GLU A 259 10.35 20.31 -0.96
CA GLU A 259 11.57 21.12 -1.11
C GLU A 259 11.67 22.19 -0.03
N ASN A 260 10.52 22.79 0.32
CA ASN A 260 10.44 23.81 1.36
C ASN A 260 10.43 23.24 2.79
N ASP A 261 10.57 21.93 2.97
CA ASP A 261 10.63 21.30 4.28
C ASP A 261 11.94 21.68 5.01
N LYS A 262 11.83 21.87 6.32
CA LYS A 262 12.96 22.26 7.18
C LYS A 262 14.17 21.32 7.11
N ASP A 263 13.95 20.05 6.78
CA ASP A 263 15.02 19.05 6.70
C ASP A 263 15.78 19.06 5.39
N GLN A 264 15.30 19.78 4.36
CA GLN A 264 15.95 19.92 3.05
C GLN A 264 16.51 18.61 2.49
N LEU A 265 15.73 17.52 2.60
CA LEU A 265 16.16 16.19 2.16
C LEU A 265 16.26 16.10 0.63
N PHE A 266 15.37 16.78 -0.08
CA PHE A 266 15.28 16.78 -1.53
C PHE A 266 15.47 18.19 -2.07
N ASN A 267 16.30 18.31 -3.11
CA ASN A 267 16.45 19.51 -3.94
C ASN A 267 15.96 19.23 -5.35
N PHE A 268 15.39 20.23 -6.01
CA PHE A 268 14.96 20.12 -7.40
C PHE A 268 15.86 21.01 -8.24
N THR A 269 16.49 20.44 -9.25
CA THR A 269 17.40 21.14 -10.13
C THR A 269 16.96 20.97 -11.58
N ASP A 270 17.09 22.03 -12.36
CA ASP A 270 17.06 21.93 -13.81
C ASP A 270 18.41 21.38 -14.28
N GLY A 271 18.41 20.10 -14.67
CA GLY A 271 19.61 19.45 -15.21
C GLY A 271 19.98 19.96 -16.61
N VAL A 272 21.08 19.45 -17.15
CA VAL A 272 21.55 19.80 -18.49
C VAL A 272 20.44 19.52 -19.52
N GLY A 273 20.13 20.53 -20.36
CA GLY A 273 19.07 20.44 -21.35
C GLY A 273 17.66 20.66 -20.82
N GLY A 274 17.49 21.25 -19.62
CA GLY A 274 16.16 21.54 -19.03
C GLY A 274 15.46 20.31 -18.45
N LEU A 275 16.19 19.20 -18.26
CA LEU A 275 15.66 18.00 -17.64
C LEU A 275 15.54 18.21 -16.13
N LYS A 276 14.32 18.24 -15.62
CA LYS A 276 14.06 18.31 -14.18
C LYS A 276 14.64 17.08 -13.46
N GLN A 277 15.43 17.32 -12.44
CA GLN A 277 16.08 16.29 -11.63
C GLN A 277 15.79 16.50 -10.15
N ILE A 278 15.74 15.40 -9.43
CA ILE A 278 15.55 15.35 -7.99
C ILE A 278 16.86 14.86 -7.38
N GLU A 279 17.46 15.68 -6.55
CA GLU A 279 18.67 15.35 -5.81
C GLU A 279 18.34 15.01 -4.37
N ILE A 280 18.98 13.97 -3.84
CA ILE A 280 18.93 13.63 -2.43
C ILE A 280 20.12 14.30 -1.75
N SER A 281 19.85 15.33 -0.95
CA SER A 281 20.88 16.23 -0.40
C SER A 281 21.72 15.62 0.71
N LYS A 282 21.23 14.55 1.39
CA LYS A 282 21.90 13.95 2.53
C LYS A 282 21.45 12.50 2.81
N GLU A 283 22.26 11.82 3.61
CA GLU A 283 21.85 10.51 4.14
C GLU A 283 20.59 10.61 5.02
N TYR A 284 19.71 9.63 4.89
CA TYR A 284 18.44 9.57 5.62
C TYR A 284 18.10 8.14 6.07
N LYS A 285 17.29 8.09 7.13
CA LYS A 285 16.66 6.86 7.58
C LYS A 285 15.15 6.96 7.34
N LEU A 286 14.59 6.03 6.57
CA LEU A 286 13.16 5.98 6.24
C LEU A 286 12.26 6.06 7.48
N ILE A 287 12.69 5.43 8.58
CA ILE A 287 11.94 5.44 9.83
C ILE A 287 11.77 6.85 10.41
N ASN A 288 12.74 7.75 10.23
CA ASN A 288 12.63 9.11 10.72
C ASN A 288 11.58 9.91 9.93
N ILE A 289 11.45 9.64 8.63
CA ILE A 289 10.41 10.25 7.80
C ILE A 289 9.03 9.77 8.26
N ILE A 290 8.86 8.45 8.52
CA ILE A 290 7.58 7.94 9.05
C ILE A 290 7.27 8.55 10.44
N LYS A 291 8.27 8.66 11.32
CA LYS A 291 8.08 9.28 12.65
C LYS A 291 7.54 10.71 12.54
N SER A 292 8.05 11.50 11.58
CA SER A 292 7.58 12.87 11.38
C SER A 292 6.11 12.95 10.95
N ILE A 293 5.60 11.92 10.23
CA ILE A 293 4.19 11.83 9.84
C ILE A 293 3.27 11.87 11.07
N TYR A 294 3.63 11.14 12.13
CA TYR A 294 2.82 11.04 13.35
C TYR A 294 3.10 12.14 14.37
N GLN A 295 4.30 12.74 14.38
CA GLN A 295 4.68 13.77 15.35
C GLN A 295 4.03 15.13 15.09
N ASN A 296 3.87 15.51 13.82
CA ASN A 296 3.25 16.78 13.43
C ASN A 296 1.77 16.91 13.87
N LYS A 297 1.09 15.80 14.14
CA LYS A 297 -0.29 15.81 14.67
C LYS A 297 -0.40 16.21 16.14
N LYS A 298 0.61 15.93 16.97
CA LYS A 298 0.59 16.33 18.38
C LYS A 298 0.66 17.84 18.55
N GLY A 299 1.27 18.54 17.58
CA GLY A 299 1.30 20.01 17.54
C GLY A 299 -0.05 20.63 17.17
N ALA A 300 -0.77 20.05 16.20
CA ALA A 300 -2.06 20.57 15.75
C ALA A 300 -3.19 20.36 16.76
N LYS A 301 -3.18 19.25 17.54
CA LYS A 301 -4.16 19.00 18.63
C LYS A 301 -3.91 19.82 19.89
N LYS A 302 -2.75 20.47 20.04
CA LYS A 302 -2.46 21.39 21.15
C LYS A 302 -2.78 22.86 20.83
N ALA A 303 -3.02 23.16 19.55
CA ALA A 303 -3.32 24.52 19.05
C ALA A 303 -4.82 24.73 18.71
N ALA A 304 -5.66 23.71 18.85
CA ALA A 304 -7.12 23.74 18.77
C ALA A 304 -7.74 23.50 20.15
#